data_ccb3c52b78275a4d596887a994b0a4d8
#
_entry.id   ccb3c52b78275a4d596887a994b0a4d8
#
_cell.length_a   1.000
_cell.length_b   1.000
_cell.length_c   1.000
_cell.angle_alpha   90.00
_cell.angle_beta   90.00
_cell.angle_gamma   90.00
#
_symmetry.space_group_name_H-M   'P 1'
#
loop_
_entity.id
_entity.type
_entity.pdbx_description
1 polymer ?
#
loop_
_entity_poly.entity_id
_entity_poly.type
_entity_poly.pdbx_seq_one_letter_code
_entity_poly.pdbx_strand_id
1 'polypeptide(L)'
;MSGNGQALAERYLKFGIFLAPFHPMEESPLLCLERDMQLLQHIDMLGYDEAWVGEHHSGGFEIIANPEMFIAQAIERTRHIRLGTGVISLPYHNPYTVASRMTQLDYQTRGRAMFGVGPGALVGDAFRMGIDPENQRRMLNEALEAIVPLMHGEQVTMETDWFNLREARLQLAGYTRPHMEMAVASARSPVGALAAGKHGLGMLSIGGTSDDALKAHASNWGVAETAAAENDKTLDRKNWRIVTLMHVAETRDKAFENVKWGIDHWAKYFGEIATFPIVPDDITDAAEYLTEGRMAVIGAPDDAIEYLETLWDGAGGFGCLMQLAHNWADWEETKHSYDLIARQVIPHFQGSNDLRRYSYSYSRENRPMFIGKAEKAVMNEIEKHEAGKKVAAE
;
A
#
# COMPACT_ATOMS: atom_id res chain seq x y z
N MET A 1 18.34 25.23 16.13
CA MET A 1 17.40 24.14 16.49
C MET A 1 16.07 24.13 15.68
N SER A 2 16.01 24.80 14.54
CA SER A 2 14.77 24.92 13.70
C SER A 2 14.79 24.09 12.42
N GLY A 3 15.79 23.25 12.19
CA GLY A 3 15.93 22.46 10.95
C GLY A 3 15.28 21.07 10.97
N ASN A 4 15.16 20.41 12.13
CA ASN A 4 14.72 19.01 12.19
C ASN A 4 13.20 18.80 12.05
N GLY A 5 12.38 19.77 12.45
CA GLY A 5 10.93 19.62 12.37
C GLY A 5 10.37 19.72 10.96
N GLN A 6 11.02 20.47 10.08
CA GLN A 6 10.62 20.62 8.68
C GLN A 6 11.02 19.40 7.84
N ALA A 7 12.21 18.83 8.10
CA ALA A 7 12.69 17.62 7.42
C ALA A 7 11.83 16.37 7.70
N LEU A 8 11.25 16.26 8.90
CA LEU A 8 10.36 15.14 9.28
C LEU A 8 8.99 15.20 8.58
N ALA A 9 8.45 16.39 8.32
CA ALA A 9 7.21 16.55 7.57
C ALA A 9 7.37 16.23 6.07
N GLU A 10 8.58 16.32 5.55
CA GLU A 10 8.92 16.06 4.14
C GLU A 10 9.08 14.57 3.82
N ARG A 11 9.39 13.72 4.81
CA ARG A 11 9.64 12.27 4.66
C ARG A 11 8.53 11.36 5.22
N TYR A 12 7.30 11.83 5.33
CA TYR A 12 6.22 11.00 5.84
C TYR A 12 5.81 9.94 4.79
N LEU A 13 6.18 8.68 5.03
CA LEU A 13 5.84 7.54 4.20
C LEU A 13 4.69 6.74 4.85
N LYS A 14 3.62 6.53 4.10
CA LYS A 14 2.55 5.61 4.46
C LYS A 14 2.96 4.17 4.21
N PHE A 15 2.31 3.25 4.91
CA PHE A 15 2.51 1.81 4.75
C PHE A 15 1.20 1.09 4.50
N GLY A 16 1.24 0.14 3.60
CA GLY A 16 0.08 -0.68 3.25
C GLY A 16 0.47 -2.06 2.76
N ILE A 17 -0.55 -2.82 2.35
CA ILE A 17 -0.36 -4.09 1.66
C ILE A 17 -1.02 -4.08 0.29
N PHE A 18 -0.45 -4.84 -0.61
CA PHE A 18 -1.07 -5.24 -1.86
C PHE A 18 -1.49 -6.71 -1.72
N LEU A 19 -2.79 -6.91 -1.59
CA LEU A 19 -3.39 -8.21 -1.40
C LEU A 19 -3.69 -8.83 -2.77
N ALA A 20 -2.69 -9.48 -3.33
CA ALA A 20 -2.77 -10.43 -4.42
C ALA A 20 -2.27 -11.76 -3.85
N PRO A 21 -3.07 -12.42 -3.00
CA PRO A 21 -2.57 -13.48 -2.16
C PRO A 21 -2.39 -14.76 -2.95
N PHE A 22 -1.25 -15.38 -2.73
CA PHE A 22 -1.01 -16.74 -3.19
C PHE A 22 -1.78 -17.71 -2.27
N HIS A 23 -2.76 -18.41 -2.83
CA HIS A 23 -3.53 -19.44 -2.15
C HIS A 23 -3.09 -20.82 -2.61
N PRO A 24 -2.47 -21.65 -1.74
CA PRO A 24 -2.10 -23.02 -2.09
C PRO A 24 -3.32 -23.82 -2.56
N MET A 25 -3.13 -24.64 -3.59
CA MET A 25 -4.21 -25.41 -4.22
C MET A 25 -4.84 -26.48 -3.29
N GLU A 26 -4.10 -26.87 -2.27
CA GLU A 26 -4.50 -27.88 -1.28
C GLU A 26 -5.31 -27.29 -0.12
N GLU A 27 -5.36 -25.98 0.02
CA GLU A 27 -6.11 -25.32 1.08
C GLU A 27 -7.58 -25.09 0.68
N SER A 28 -8.46 -25.06 1.68
CA SER A 28 -9.86 -24.72 1.48
C SER A 28 -10.00 -23.26 1.01
N PRO A 29 -10.67 -22.99 -0.12
CA PRO A 29 -10.90 -21.61 -0.59
C PRO A 29 -11.64 -20.74 0.44
N LEU A 30 -12.54 -21.33 1.23
CA LEU A 30 -13.23 -20.64 2.32
C LEU A 30 -12.23 -20.13 3.35
N LEU A 31 -11.27 -20.97 3.75
CA LEU A 31 -10.27 -20.60 4.77
C LEU A 31 -9.20 -19.66 4.21
N CYS A 32 -8.88 -19.77 2.93
CA CYS A 32 -8.00 -18.80 2.26
C CYS A 32 -8.60 -17.39 2.30
N LEU A 33 -9.84 -17.21 1.88
CA LEU A 33 -10.54 -15.92 1.93
C LEU A 33 -10.72 -15.39 3.36
N GLU A 34 -10.98 -16.26 4.33
CA GLU A 34 -11.08 -15.85 5.74
C GLU A 34 -9.72 -15.43 6.30
N ARG A 35 -8.62 -16.10 5.94
CA ARG A 35 -7.26 -15.70 6.31
C ARG A 35 -6.92 -14.30 5.78
N ASP A 36 -7.30 -13.99 4.55
CA ASP A 36 -7.08 -12.65 3.98
C ASP A 36 -7.87 -11.58 4.74
N MET A 37 -9.11 -11.89 5.13
CA MET A 37 -9.90 -11.00 5.99
C MET A 37 -9.25 -10.79 7.36
N GLN A 38 -8.71 -11.86 7.97
CA GLN A 38 -7.99 -11.77 9.24
C GLN A 38 -6.69 -10.96 9.09
N LEU A 39 -6.00 -11.08 7.95
CA LEU A 39 -4.83 -10.26 7.66
C LEU A 39 -5.20 -8.77 7.62
N LEU A 40 -6.28 -8.40 6.91
CA LEU A 40 -6.75 -7.01 6.87
C LEU A 40 -7.10 -6.47 8.27
N GLN A 41 -7.75 -7.28 9.11
CA GLN A 41 -8.05 -6.89 10.50
C GLN A 41 -6.77 -6.71 11.32
N HIS A 42 -5.79 -7.58 11.13
CA HIS A 42 -4.51 -7.53 11.84
C HIS A 42 -3.73 -6.25 11.49
N ILE A 43 -3.58 -5.94 10.21
CA ILE A 43 -2.83 -4.74 9.80
C ILE A 43 -3.60 -3.43 10.10
N ASP A 44 -4.92 -3.43 10.07
CA ASP A 44 -5.74 -2.29 10.55
C ASP A 44 -5.46 -2.00 12.03
N MET A 45 -5.40 -3.05 12.86
CA MET A 45 -5.07 -2.95 14.28
C MET A 45 -3.63 -2.47 14.52
N LEU A 46 -2.68 -2.83 13.65
CA LEU A 46 -1.28 -2.39 13.69
C LEU A 46 -1.08 -0.94 13.21
N GLY A 47 -2.11 -0.32 12.61
CA GLY A 47 -2.07 1.06 12.15
C GLY A 47 -1.48 1.25 10.75
N TYR A 48 -1.57 0.25 9.89
CA TYR A 48 -1.28 0.41 8.47
C TYR A 48 -2.29 1.35 7.81
N ASP A 49 -1.84 2.12 6.82
CA ASP A 49 -2.64 3.17 6.19
C ASP A 49 -3.56 2.64 5.09
N GLU A 50 -3.09 1.69 4.27
CA GLU A 50 -3.78 1.27 3.04
C GLU A 50 -3.70 -0.24 2.81
N ALA A 51 -4.75 -0.82 2.20
CA ALA A 51 -4.70 -2.16 1.61
C ALA A 51 -5.36 -2.14 0.23
N TRP A 52 -4.72 -2.79 -0.74
CA TRP A 52 -5.18 -2.84 -2.13
C TRP A 52 -5.42 -4.27 -2.53
N VAL A 53 -6.60 -4.57 -3.06
CA VAL A 53 -7.09 -5.94 -3.33
C VAL A 53 -7.12 -6.21 -4.83
N GLY A 54 -6.43 -7.26 -5.27
CA GLY A 54 -6.34 -7.67 -6.67
C GLY A 54 -7.60 -8.32 -7.22
N GLU A 55 -7.68 -8.44 -8.55
CA GLU A 55 -8.74 -9.11 -9.31
C GLU A 55 -8.12 -10.15 -10.24
N HIS A 56 -8.49 -11.44 -10.04
CA HIS A 56 -8.12 -12.52 -10.95
C HIS A 56 -9.26 -13.52 -11.14
N HIS A 57 -9.36 -14.08 -12.34
CA HIS A 57 -10.44 -14.99 -12.74
C HIS A 57 -9.93 -16.37 -13.20
N SER A 58 -8.62 -16.58 -13.17
CA SER A 58 -7.97 -17.82 -13.61
C SER A 58 -6.67 -18.08 -12.86
N GLY A 59 -5.96 -19.16 -13.21
CA GLY A 59 -4.67 -19.50 -12.61
C GLY A 59 -4.77 -20.30 -11.31
N GLY A 60 -5.90 -20.25 -10.60
CA GLY A 60 -6.20 -21.09 -9.43
C GLY A 60 -5.65 -20.59 -8.09
N PHE A 61 -4.65 -19.74 -8.08
CA PHE A 61 -3.97 -19.28 -6.86
C PHE A 61 -4.58 -18.01 -6.27
N GLU A 62 -4.84 -17.01 -7.07
CA GLU A 62 -5.47 -15.77 -6.63
C GLU A 62 -6.98 -15.84 -6.89
N ILE A 63 -7.76 -16.11 -5.83
CA ILE A 63 -9.18 -16.47 -5.95
C ILE A 63 -10.16 -15.32 -5.70
N ILE A 64 -9.67 -14.09 -5.54
CA ILE A 64 -10.52 -12.90 -5.41
C ILE A 64 -10.89 -12.41 -6.80
N ALA A 65 -12.10 -12.75 -7.24
CA ALA A 65 -12.61 -12.39 -8.56
C ALA A 65 -13.31 -11.01 -8.60
N ASN A 66 -13.64 -10.45 -7.45
CA ASN A 66 -14.29 -9.15 -7.35
C ASN A 66 -13.79 -8.40 -6.12
N PRO A 67 -12.84 -7.49 -6.28
CA PRO A 67 -12.28 -6.73 -5.17
C PRO A 67 -13.30 -5.83 -4.45
N GLU A 68 -14.30 -5.27 -5.16
CA GLU A 68 -15.31 -4.44 -4.52
C GLU A 68 -16.18 -5.24 -3.53
N MET A 69 -16.52 -6.48 -3.88
CA MET A 69 -17.28 -7.37 -3.00
C MET A 69 -16.45 -7.74 -1.75
N PHE A 70 -15.17 -8.04 -1.94
CA PHE A 70 -14.23 -8.33 -0.85
C PHE A 70 -14.06 -7.11 0.08
N ILE A 71 -13.88 -5.92 -0.49
CA ILE A 71 -13.76 -4.66 0.26
C ILE A 71 -15.07 -4.36 1.02
N ALA A 72 -16.24 -4.60 0.42
CA ALA A 72 -17.52 -4.39 1.09
C ALA A 72 -17.69 -5.29 2.34
N GLN A 73 -17.09 -6.48 2.34
CA GLN A 73 -17.03 -7.33 3.54
C GLN A 73 -15.95 -6.84 4.51
N ALA A 74 -14.78 -6.45 4.03
CA ALA A 74 -13.65 -6.02 4.86
C ALA A 74 -13.94 -4.73 5.62
N ILE A 75 -14.77 -3.82 5.08
CA ILE A 75 -15.09 -2.52 5.70
C ILE A 75 -15.79 -2.67 7.05
N GLU A 76 -16.60 -3.70 7.22
CA GLU A 76 -17.29 -3.99 8.48
C GLU A 76 -16.36 -4.64 9.52
N ARG A 77 -15.23 -5.19 9.08
CA ARG A 77 -14.24 -5.85 9.93
C ARG A 77 -13.05 -4.94 10.29
N THR A 78 -12.90 -3.80 9.61
CA THR A 78 -11.81 -2.85 9.79
C THR A 78 -12.33 -1.47 10.21
N ARG A 79 -11.47 -0.60 10.77
CA ARG A 79 -11.90 0.69 11.32
C ARG A 79 -11.21 1.89 10.70
N HIS A 80 -9.93 1.79 10.38
CA HIS A 80 -9.08 2.92 10.02
C HIS A 80 -8.47 2.79 8.63
N ILE A 81 -8.03 1.60 8.26
CA ILE A 81 -7.34 1.33 7.02
C ILE A 81 -8.20 1.70 5.81
N ARG A 82 -7.60 2.34 4.83
CA ARG A 82 -8.23 2.61 3.54
C ARG A 82 -8.12 1.37 2.65
N LEU A 83 -9.16 1.08 1.89
CA LEU A 83 -9.28 -0.14 1.10
C LEU A 83 -9.43 0.22 -0.38
N GLY A 84 -8.47 -0.20 -1.19
CA GLY A 84 -8.44 0.07 -2.63
C GLY A 84 -8.58 -1.19 -3.48
N THR A 85 -9.15 -1.04 -4.66
CA THR A 85 -9.04 -2.07 -5.69
C THR A 85 -7.63 -2.03 -6.28
N GLY A 86 -6.96 -3.16 -6.35
CA GLY A 86 -5.55 -3.22 -6.75
C GLY A 86 -5.26 -4.30 -7.80
N VAL A 87 -5.94 -4.32 -8.93
CA VAL A 87 -6.79 -3.30 -9.55
C VAL A 87 -8.14 -3.88 -9.96
N ILE A 88 -9.09 -3.03 -10.39
CA ILE A 88 -10.14 -3.47 -11.30
C ILE A 88 -9.56 -3.48 -12.71
N SER A 89 -9.62 -4.62 -13.35
CA SER A 89 -9.17 -4.81 -14.73
C SER A 89 -10.21 -4.26 -15.70
N LEU A 90 -10.15 -2.96 -16.01
CA LEU A 90 -11.20 -2.23 -16.74
C LEU A 90 -11.66 -2.90 -18.04
N PRO A 91 -10.80 -3.56 -18.85
CA PRO A 91 -11.23 -4.26 -20.05
C PRO A 91 -12.28 -5.36 -19.81
N TYR A 92 -12.40 -5.87 -18.60
CA TYR A 92 -13.32 -6.95 -18.25
C TYR A 92 -14.71 -6.45 -17.87
N HIS A 93 -14.92 -5.13 -17.80
CA HIS A 93 -16.13 -4.51 -17.24
C HIS A 93 -16.66 -3.37 -18.08
N ASN A 94 -17.99 -3.18 -18.03
CA ASN A 94 -18.58 -1.95 -18.60
C ASN A 94 -18.21 -0.73 -17.74
N PRO A 95 -17.65 0.35 -18.31
CA PRO A 95 -17.15 1.51 -17.57
C PRO A 95 -18.19 2.19 -16.67
N TYR A 96 -19.45 2.33 -17.17
CA TYR A 96 -20.52 2.92 -16.39
C TYR A 96 -20.87 2.09 -15.15
N THR A 97 -20.92 0.76 -15.32
CA THR A 97 -21.23 -0.15 -14.22
C THR A 97 -20.14 -0.09 -13.14
N VAL A 98 -18.86 -0.05 -13.55
CA VAL A 98 -17.75 0.09 -12.60
C VAL A 98 -17.82 1.41 -11.85
N ALA A 99 -17.95 2.54 -12.54
CA ALA A 99 -18.06 3.85 -11.91
C ALA A 99 -19.26 3.92 -10.92
N SER A 100 -20.38 3.31 -11.27
CA SER A 100 -21.57 3.24 -10.43
C SER A 100 -21.34 2.41 -9.16
N ARG A 101 -20.73 1.23 -9.28
CA ARG A 101 -20.39 0.34 -8.14
C ARG A 101 -19.36 0.99 -7.21
N MET A 102 -18.32 1.60 -7.77
CA MET A 102 -17.31 2.29 -6.97
C MET A 102 -17.86 3.49 -6.22
N THR A 103 -18.77 4.25 -6.84
CA THR A 103 -19.47 5.34 -6.15
C THR A 103 -20.35 4.82 -5.00
N GLN A 104 -21.04 3.69 -5.19
CA GLN A 104 -21.78 3.04 -4.10
C GLN A 104 -20.84 2.61 -2.98
N LEU A 105 -19.70 2.00 -3.32
CA LEU A 105 -18.70 1.55 -2.36
C LEU A 105 -18.12 2.72 -1.54
N ASP A 106 -17.93 3.90 -2.15
CA ASP A 106 -17.49 5.12 -1.46
C ASP A 106 -18.45 5.51 -0.33
N TYR A 107 -19.76 5.44 -0.57
CA TYR A 107 -20.77 5.65 0.48
C TYR A 107 -20.74 4.57 1.56
N GLN A 108 -20.68 3.29 1.18
CA GLN A 108 -20.65 2.18 2.13
C GLN A 108 -19.42 2.23 3.03
N THR A 109 -18.29 2.64 2.47
CA THR A 109 -17.01 2.76 3.19
C THR A 109 -16.82 4.09 3.90
N ARG A 110 -17.75 5.04 3.70
CA ARG A 110 -17.68 6.41 4.26
C ARG A 110 -16.37 7.10 3.90
N GLY A 111 -15.95 6.97 2.62
CA GLY A 111 -14.75 7.61 2.09
C GLY A 111 -13.45 6.87 2.35
N ARG A 112 -13.47 5.63 2.88
CA ARG A 112 -12.27 4.81 3.00
C ARG A 112 -11.91 4.02 1.73
N ALA A 113 -12.81 3.98 0.73
CA ALA A 113 -12.53 3.33 -0.55
C ALA A 113 -11.53 4.12 -1.40
N MET A 114 -10.73 3.38 -2.17
CA MET A 114 -9.84 3.91 -3.23
C MET A 114 -10.05 3.08 -4.49
N PHE A 115 -9.88 3.71 -5.64
CA PHE A 115 -10.19 3.11 -6.93
C PHE A 115 -8.93 2.91 -7.78
N GLY A 116 -8.34 1.73 -7.70
CA GLY A 116 -7.23 1.34 -8.57
C GLY A 116 -7.71 0.62 -9.81
N VAL A 117 -7.13 0.97 -10.94
CA VAL A 117 -7.50 0.47 -12.26
C VAL A 117 -6.29 -0.03 -13.04
N GLY A 118 -6.51 -1.01 -13.90
CA GLY A 118 -5.45 -1.55 -14.73
C GLY A 118 -5.98 -2.25 -15.98
N PRO A 119 -5.06 -2.70 -16.86
CA PRO A 119 -5.44 -3.42 -18.08
C PRO A 119 -5.77 -4.89 -17.87
N GLY A 120 -5.48 -5.45 -16.69
CA GLY A 120 -5.44 -6.90 -16.46
C GLY A 120 -4.03 -7.47 -16.66
N ALA A 121 -3.63 -8.38 -15.79
CA ALA A 121 -2.28 -8.94 -15.75
C ALA A 121 -2.17 -10.36 -16.31
N LEU A 122 -3.13 -11.24 -16.02
CA LEU A 122 -3.12 -12.63 -16.49
C LEU A 122 -3.78 -12.75 -17.88
N VAL A 123 -3.01 -13.24 -18.83
CA VAL A 123 -3.51 -13.53 -20.20
C VAL A 123 -4.67 -14.53 -20.17
N GLY A 124 -4.65 -15.49 -19.23
CA GLY A 124 -5.71 -16.46 -19.03
C GLY A 124 -7.07 -15.85 -18.68
N ASP A 125 -7.11 -14.74 -17.96
CA ASP A 125 -8.33 -14.00 -17.63
C ASP A 125 -8.94 -13.38 -18.88
N ALA A 126 -8.15 -12.62 -19.65
CA ALA A 126 -8.56 -12.02 -20.91
C ALA A 126 -9.07 -13.06 -21.91
N PHE A 127 -8.32 -14.17 -22.08
CA PHE A 127 -8.68 -15.26 -22.99
C PHE A 127 -10.05 -15.86 -22.65
N ARG A 128 -10.31 -16.15 -21.37
CA ARG A 128 -11.60 -16.72 -20.92
C ARG A 128 -12.78 -15.76 -21.13
N MET A 129 -12.53 -14.46 -21.15
CA MET A 129 -13.54 -13.43 -21.40
C MET A 129 -13.66 -13.06 -22.88
N GLY A 130 -12.90 -13.73 -23.77
CA GLY A 130 -12.92 -13.45 -25.21
C GLY A 130 -12.24 -12.12 -25.58
N ILE A 131 -11.34 -11.64 -24.75
CA ILE A 131 -10.62 -10.38 -24.93
C ILE A 131 -9.22 -10.69 -25.45
N ASP A 132 -8.85 -10.05 -26.58
CA ASP A 132 -7.49 -10.10 -27.08
C ASP A 132 -6.58 -9.27 -26.19
N PRO A 133 -5.50 -9.85 -25.60
CA PRO A 133 -4.55 -9.15 -24.76
C PRO A 133 -3.91 -7.91 -25.42
N GLU A 134 -3.79 -7.88 -26.74
CA GLU A 134 -3.27 -6.73 -27.48
C GLU A 134 -4.17 -5.49 -27.34
N ASN A 135 -5.47 -5.69 -27.14
CA ASN A 135 -6.46 -4.62 -26.99
C ASN A 135 -6.59 -4.09 -25.56
N GLN A 136 -6.14 -4.82 -24.55
CA GLN A 136 -6.40 -4.46 -23.15
C GLN A 136 -5.92 -3.05 -22.78
N ARG A 137 -4.78 -2.60 -23.32
CA ARG A 137 -4.25 -1.26 -23.03
C ARG A 137 -5.07 -0.14 -23.68
N ARG A 138 -5.56 -0.37 -24.90
CA ARG A 138 -6.50 0.54 -25.58
C ARG A 138 -7.81 0.61 -24.80
N MET A 139 -8.38 -0.53 -24.44
CA MET A 139 -9.63 -0.62 -23.68
C MET A 139 -9.53 0.05 -22.30
N LEU A 140 -8.38 -0.06 -21.62
CA LEU A 140 -8.12 0.69 -20.37
C LEU A 140 -8.24 2.20 -20.59
N ASN A 141 -7.60 2.73 -21.63
CA ASN A 141 -7.63 4.17 -21.92
C ASN A 141 -9.04 4.65 -22.27
N GLU A 142 -9.76 3.92 -23.14
CA GLU A 142 -11.16 4.22 -23.49
C GLU A 142 -12.08 4.17 -22.26
N ALA A 143 -11.90 3.19 -21.37
CA ALA A 143 -12.65 3.11 -20.13
C ALA A 143 -12.38 4.31 -19.22
N LEU A 144 -11.13 4.76 -19.08
CA LEU A 144 -10.76 5.93 -18.28
C LEU A 144 -11.34 7.22 -18.86
N GLU A 145 -11.40 7.37 -20.19
CA GLU A 145 -12.04 8.50 -20.84
C GLU A 145 -13.55 8.61 -20.49
N ALA A 146 -14.20 7.48 -20.22
CA ALA A 146 -15.58 7.46 -19.75
C ALA A 146 -15.69 7.60 -18.21
N ILE A 147 -14.89 6.87 -17.46
CA ILE A 147 -14.98 6.78 -15.99
C ILE A 147 -14.63 8.10 -15.32
N VAL A 148 -13.56 8.76 -15.74
CA VAL A 148 -13.09 9.98 -15.05
C VAL A 148 -14.14 11.08 -15.08
N PRO A 149 -14.76 11.46 -16.24
CA PRO A 149 -15.85 12.42 -16.26
C PRO A 149 -17.08 11.95 -15.45
N LEU A 150 -17.45 10.66 -15.54
CA LEU A 150 -18.55 10.11 -14.74
C LEU A 150 -18.32 10.31 -13.24
N MET A 151 -17.10 10.04 -12.74
CA MET A 151 -16.76 10.26 -11.34
C MET A 151 -16.79 11.73 -10.92
N HIS A 152 -16.62 12.66 -11.87
CA HIS A 152 -16.84 14.11 -11.66
C HIS A 152 -18.31 14.53 -11.77
N GLY A 153 -19.24 13.59 -12.04
CA GLY A 153 -20.66 13.86 -12.15
C GLY A 153 -21.10 14.39 -13.52
N GLU A 154 -20.24 14.28 -14.51
CA GLU A 154 -20.52 14.69 -15.89
C GLU A 154 -21.38 13.64 -16.61
N GLN A 155 -22.03 14.06 -17.71
CA GLN A 155 -22.74 13.19 -18.62
C GLN A 155 -21.82 12.75 -19.75
N VAL A 156 -21.78 11.43 -20.02
CA VAL A 156 -20.93 10.85 -21.06
C VAL A 156 -21.75 10.16 -22.13
N THR A 157 -21.49 10.48 -23.39
CA THR A 157 -21.95 9.72 -24.55
C THR A 157 -20.73 9.27 -25.33
N MET A 158 -20.47 7.97 -25.38
CA MET A 158 -19.28 7.40 -26.00
C MET A 158 -19.59 6.01 -26.57
N GLU A 159 -19.17 5.78 -27.81
CA GLU A 159 -19.31 4.49 -28.50
C GLU A 159 -17.95 3.95 -28.92
N THR A 160 -17.70 2.71 -28.58
CA THR A 160 -16.49 1.96 -28.96
C THR A 160 -16.91 0.60 -29.52
N ASP A 161 -15.95 -0.23 -29.91
CA ASP A 161 -16.21 -1.60 -30.37
C ASP A 161 -16.61 -2.57 -29.24
N TRP A 162 -16.52 -2.16 -27.95
CA TRP A 162 -16.77 -3.03 -26.81
C TRP A 162 -17.73 -2.44 -25.75
N PHE A 163 -18.02 -1.14 -25.78
CA PHE A 163 -19.12 -0.56 -25.00
C PHE A 163 -19.79 0.61 -25.72
N ASN A 164 -21.03 0.90 -25.33
CA ASN A 164 -21.78 2.05 -25.82
C ASN A 164 -22.50 2.73 -24.64
N LEU A 165 -22.15 3.99 -24.38
CA LEU A 165 -22.77 4.84 -23.36
C LEU A 165 -23.61 5.92 -24.04
N ARG A 166 -24.86 6.08 -23.61
CA ARG A 166 -25.78 7.10 -24.14
C ARG A 166 -26.26 7.97 -23.00
N GLU A 167 -25.88 9.25 -23.03
CA GLU A 167 -26.23 10.22 -21.99
C GLU A 167 -26.03 9.70 -20.57
N ALA A 168 -24.99 8.87 -20.39
CA ALA A 168 -24.73 8.17 -19.15
C ALA A 168 -24.27 9.17 -18.08
N ARG A 169 -24.95 9.17 -16.94
CA ARG A 169 -24.60 9.97 -15.76
C ARG A 169 -24.87 9.17 -14.51
N LEU A 170 -23.95 9.23 -13.55
CA LEU A 170 -24.13 8.53 -12.28
C LEU A 170 -25.33 9.14 -11.52
N GLN A 171 -26.15 8.28 -10.92
CA GLN A 171 -27.28 8.72 -10.08
C GLN A 171 -26.84 9.24 -8.71
N LEU A 172 -25.62 8.90 -8.26
CA LEU A 172 -25.03 9.38 -7.04
C LEU A 172 -23.79 10.22 -7.36
N ALA A 173 -23.66 11.36 -6.72
CA ALA A 173 -22.37 12.05 -6.65
C ALA A 173 -21.48 11.29 -5.68
N GLY A 174 -20.12 11.31 -5.83
CA GLY A 174 -19.21 10.66 -4.89
C GLY A 174 -19.45 11.12 -3.44
N TYR A 175 -19.28 10.23 -2.47
CA TYR A 175 -19.25 10.59 -1.05
C TYR A 175 -18.01 11.45 -0.76
N THR A 176 -16.84 11.01 -1.22
CA THR A 176 -15.57 11.75 -1.18
C THR A 176 -15.58 12.88 -2.20
N ARG A 177 -15.08 14.05 -1.84
CA ARG A 177 -15.06 15.24 -2.70
C ARG A 177 -13.62 15.63 -3.08
N PRO A 178 -13.37 16.05 -4.32
CA PRO A 178 -14.29 16.13 -5.47
C PRO A 178 -14.76 14.77 -5.99
N HIS A 179 -13.95 13.72 -5.85
CA HIS A 179 -14.24 12.30 -6.13
C HIS A 179 -13.32 11.41 -5.26
N MET A 180 -13.60 10.11 -5.20
CA MET A 180 -12.70 9.18 -4.51
C MET A 180 -11.33 9.17 -5.19
N GLU A 181 -10.30 8.87 -4.42
CA GLU A 181 -8.93 8.76 -4.93
C GLU A 181 -8.82 7.62 -5.94
N MET A 182 -8.24 7.91 -7.10
CA MET A 182 -8.02 6.95 -8.18
C MET A 182 -6.53 6.76 -8.44
N ALA A 183 -6.13 5.54 -8.81
CA ALA A 183 -4.75 5.24 -9.19
C ALA A 183 -4.70 4.23 -10.35
N VAL A 184 -3.67 4.33 -11.20
CA VAL A 184 -3.48 3.44 -12.35
C VAL A 184 -2.27 2.55 -12.14
N ALA A 185 -2.41 1.25 -12.43
CA ALA A 185 -1.29 0.32 -12.42
C ALA A 185 -0.26 0.71 -13.48
N SER A 186 0.99 0.88 -13.06
CA SER A 186 2.12 1.24 -13.92
C SER A 186 3.35 0.44 -13.50
N ALA A 187 3.57 -0.71 -14.13
CA ALA A 187 4.69 -1.58 -13.81
C ALA A 187 5.81 -1.48 -14.85
N ARG A 188 5.66 -2.19 -15.98
CA ARG A 188 6.72 -2.33 -17.00
C ARG A 188 6.51 -1.46 -18.23
N SER A 189 5.27 -1.12 -18.57
CA SER A 189 4.95 -0.35 -19.77
C SER A 189 4.60 1.09 -19.37
N PRO A 190 4.92 2.09 -20.20
CA PRO A 190 4.61 3.49 -19.89
C PRO A 190 3.10 3.81 -19.97
N VAL A 191 2.26 2.89 -20.44
CA VAL A 191 0.84 3.15 -20.66
C VAL A 191 0.10 3.55 -19.39
N GLY A 192 0.40 2.88 -18.26
CA GLY A 192 -0.18 3.27 -16.96
C GLY A 192 0.26 4.66 -16.51
N ALA A 193 1.54 4.98 -16.69
CA ALA A 193 2.08 6.30 -16.37
C ALA A 193 1.49 7.41 -17.25
N LEU A 194 1.37 7.16 -18.57
CA LEU A 194 0.69 8.08 -19.50
C LEU A 194 -0.76 8.32 -19.10
N ALA A 195 -1.51 7.26 -18.77
CA ALA A 195 -2.90 7.35 -18.33
C ALA A 195 -3.03 8.11 -17.00
N ALA A 196 -2.16 7.83 -16.03
CA ALA A 196 -2.12 8.56 -14.77
C ALA A 196 -1.89 10.06 -14.98
N GLY A 197 -0.91 10.42 -15.81
CA GLY A 197 -0.61 11.81 -16.17
C GLY A 197 -1.79 12.48 -16.88
N LYS A 198 -2.28 11.87 -17.98
CA LYS A 198 -3.40 12.42 -18.77
C LYS A 198 -4.62 12.77 -17.92
N HIS A 199 -4.94 11.96 -16.93
CA HIS A 199 -6.13 12.14 -16.11
C HIS A 199 -5.85 12.74 -14.72
N GLY A 200 -4.59 12.99 -14.35
CA GLY A 200 -4.22 13.52 -13.03
C GLY A 200 -4.44 12.51 -11.89
N LEU A 201 -4.21 11.22 -12.12
CA LEU A 201 -4.45 10.13 -11.18
C LEU A 201 -3.17 9.70 -10.46
N GLY A 202 -3.31 8.99 -9.36
CA GLY A 202 -2.20 8.33 -8.67
C GLY A 202 -1.64 7.16 -9.47
N MET A 203 -0.52 6.61 -9.01
CA MET A 203 0.12 5.44 -9.62
C MET A 203 0.29 4.30 -8.63
N LEU A 204 0.17 3.07 -9.15
CA LEU A 204 0.49 1.81 -8.48
C LEU A 204 1.64 1.14 -9.24
N SER A 205 2.83 1.13 -8.65
CA SER A 205 4.03 0.53 -9.26
C SER A 205 4.47 -0.69 -8.45
N ILE A 206 5.21 -1.59 -9.08
CA ILE A 206 5.83 -2.74 -8.42
C ILE A 206 7.30 -2.83 -8.82
N GLY A 207 8.18 -3.09 -7.87
CA GLY A 207 9.60 -3.31 -8.11
C GLY A 207 10.43 -3.23 -6.84
N GLY A 208 11.72 -3.52 -7.00
CA GLY A 208 12.71 -3.51 -5.93
C GLY A 208 13.68 -2.34 -6.02
N THR A 209 14.89 -2.56 -5.49
CA THR A 209 15.96 -1.57 -5.37
C THR A 209 17.17 -1.87 -6.26
N SER A 210 17.05 -2.78 -7.25
CA SER A 210 18.09 -2.92 -8.26
C SER A 210 18.19 -1.64 -9.11
N ASP A 211 19.37 -1.38 -9.67
CA ASP A 211 19.59 -0.18 -10.48
C ASP A 211 18.58 -0.03 -11.62
N ASP A 212 18.20 -1.14 -12.24
CA ASP A 212 17.22 -1.13 -13.34
C ASP A 212 15.80 -0.87 -12.82
N ALA A 213 15.43 -1.40 -11.65
CA ALA A 213 14.14 -1.12 -11.03
C ALA A 213 14.03 0.36 -10.62
N LEU A 214 15.06 0.93 -10.01
CA LEU A 214 15.09 2.34 -9.64
C LEU A 214 15.01 3.27 -10.85
N LYS A 215 15.74 2.94 -11.93
CA LYS A 215 15.63 3.68 -13.20
C LYS A 215 14.23 3.57 -13.81
N ALA A 216 13.60 2.39 -13.74
CA ALA A 216 12.24 2.20 -14.23
C ALA A 216 11.22 3.01 -13.42
N HIS A 217 11.35 3.07 -12.10
CA HIS A 217 10.50 3.91 -11.25
C HIS A 217 10.65 5.40 -11.61
N ALA A 218 11.86 5.91 -11.67
CA ALA A 218 12.14 7.31 -12.02
C ALA A 218 11.64 7.66 -13.44
N SER A 219 11.86 6.76 -14.42
CA SER A 219 11.39 6.92 -15.79
C SER A 219 9.86 6.96 -15.88
N ASN A 220 9.17 6.02 -15.23
CA ASN A 220 7.70 5.97 -15.24
C ASN A 220 7.09 7.22 -14.60
N TRP A 221 7.67 7.71 -13.51
CA TRP A 221 7.20 8.96 -12.91
C TRP A 221 7.43 10.16 -13.85
N GLY A 222 8.58 10.26 -14.49
CA GLY A 222 8.87 11.32 -15.46
C GLY A 222 7.92 11.32 -16.67
N VAL A 223 7.54 10.12 -17.17
CA VAL A 223 6.52 9.97 -18.22
C VAL A 223 5.16 10.49 -17.73
N ALA A 224 4.75 10.16 -16.50
CA ALA A 224 3.51 10.64 -15.93
C ALA A 224 3.49 12.15 -15.73
N GLU A 225 4.58 12.74 -15.22
CA GLU A 225 4.71 14.21 -15.07
C GLU A 225 4.61 14.93 -16.41
N THR A 226 5.28 14.41 -17.45
CA THR A 226 5.22 14.98 -18.80
C THR A 226 3.78 14.94 -19.34
N ALA A 227 3.13 13.78 -19.25
CA ALA A 227 1.74 13.64 -19.70
C ALA A 227 0.77 14.52 -18.90
N ALA A 228 1.01 14.72 -17.61
CA ALA A 228 0.20 15.61 -16.78
C ALA A 228 0.33 17.07 -17.25
N ALA A 229 1.56 17.54 -17.49
CA ALA A 229 1.79 18.89 -17.98
C ALA A 229 1.12 19.14 -19.35
N GLU A 230 1.17 18.16 -20.26
CA GLU A 230 0.51 18.24 -21.58
C GLU A 230 -1.03 18.29 -21.51
N ASN A 231 -1.63 17.88 -20.39
CA ASN A 231 -3.07 17.85 -20.18
C ASN A 231 -3.56 18.80 -19.07
N ASP A 232 -2.77 19.81 -18.71
CA ASP A 232 -3.08 20.80 -17.65
C ASP A 232 -3.40 20.13 -16.31
N LYS A 233 -2.75 19.01 -15.98
CA LYS A 233 -2.87 18.28 -14.72
C LYS A 233 -1.59 18.42 -13.89
N THR A 234 -1.73 18.16 -12.60
CA THR A 234 -0.60 18.07 -11.66
C THR A 234 -0.65 16.74 -10.94
N LEU A 235 0.51 16.13 -10.74
CA LEU A 235 0.64 14.90 -9.95
C LEU A 235 1.30 15.22 -8.61
N ASP A 236 0.86 14.51 -7.56
CA ASP A 236 1.50 14.54 -6.25
C ASP A 236 2.12 13.16 -5.98
N ARG A 237 3.42 13.13 -5.68
CA ARG A 237 4.15 11.90 -5.30
C ARG A 237 3.53 11.21 -4.08
N LYS A 238 2.77 11.91 -3.25
CA LYS A 238 1.99 11.32 -2.15
C LYS A 238 0.92 10.34 -2.62
N ASN A 239 0.51 10.42 -3.90
CA ASN A 239 -0.44 9.51 -4.54
C ASN A 239 0.25 8.42 -5.37
N TRP A 240 1.56 8.26 -5.23
CA TRP A 240 2.31 7.18 -5.82
C TRP A 240 2.58 6.07 -4.80
N ARG A 241 2.19 4.84 -5.12
CA ARG A 241 2.42 3.63 -4.32
C ARG A 241 3.44 2.76 -5.03
N ILE A 242 4.38 2.22 -4.26
CA ILE A 242 5.33 1.22 -4.77
C ILE A 242 5.14 -0.06 -3.96
N VAL A 243 4.84 -1.15 -4.67
CA VAL A 243 4.74 -2.50 -4.11
C VAL A 243 6.11 -3.15 -4.15
N THR A 244 6.53 -3.74 -3.04
CA THR A 244 7.76 -4.53 -2.95
C THR A 244 7.53 -5.81 -2.15
N LEU A 245 8.48 -6.73 -2.24
CA LEU A 245 8.49 -8.00 -1.54
C LEU A 245 9.26 -7.86 -0.23
N MET A 246 8.67 -8.27 0.89
CA MET A 246 9.30 -8.09 2.20
C MET A 246 8.88 -9.17 3.20
N HIS A 247 9.85 -9.76 3.91
CA HIS A 247 9.62 -10.55 5.11
C HIS A 247 10.67 -10.18 6.17
N VAL A 248 10.22 -9.80 7.37
CA VAL A 248 11.06 -9.32 8.46
C VAL A 248 10.92 -10.23 9.68
N ALA A 249 12.04 -10.61 10.29
CA ALA A 249 12.10 -11.30 11.57
C ALA A 249 13.12 -10.62 12.48
N GLU A 250 13.33 -11.11 13.71
CA GLU A 250 14.29 -10.54 14.67
C GLU A 250 15.73 -10.52 14.15
N THR A 251 16.08 -11.51 13.31
CA THR A 251 17.38 -11.63 12.67
C THR A 251 17.24 -12.07 11.22
N ARG A 252 18.25 -11.78 10.41
CA ARG A 252 18.29 -12.23 9.01
C ARG A 252 18.18 -13.76 8.90
N ASP A 253 18.89 -14.50 9.73
CA ASP A 253 18.84 -15.98 9.72
C ASP A 253 17.42 -16.50 10.01
N LYS A 254 16.73 -15.90 10.98
CA LYS A 254 15.34 -16.25 11.29
C LYS A 254 14.39 -15.91 10.15
N ALA A 255 14.56 -14.77 9.48
CA ALA A 255 13.77 -14.39 8.33
C ALA A 255 13.92 -15.39 7.17
N PHE A 256 15.15 -15.79 6.86
CA PHE A 256 15.42 -16.82 5.85
C PHE A 256 14.86 -18.19 6.24
N GLU A 257 14.90 -18.55 7.53
CA GLU A 257 14.29 -19.80 8.01
C GLU A 257 12.78 -19.79 7.84
N ASN A 258 12.12 -18.67 8.17
CA ASN A 258 10.67 -18.53 8.06
C ASN A 258 10.19 -18.70 6.62
N VAL A 259 10.85 -18.07 5.65
CA VAL A 259 10.39 -18.06 4.25
C VAL A 259 10.57 -19.40 3.53
N LYS A 260 11.39 -20.31 4.04
CA LYS A 260 11.51 -21.69 3.51
C LYS A 260 10.18 -22.42 3.50
N TRP A 261 9.24 -21.99 4.32
CA TRP A 261 7.92 -22.60 4.41
C TRP A 261 7.13 -22.56 3.10
N GLY A 262 7.19 -21.45 2.35
CA GLY A 262 6.31 -21.28 1.20
C GLY A 262 6.89 -20.51 -0.01
N ILE A 263 8.12 -20.00 0.07
CA ILE A 263 8.67 -19.16 -0.99
C ILE A 263 8.84 -19.92 -2.31
N ASP A 264 9.17 -21.20 -2.28
CA ASP A 264 9.32 -22.02 -3.49
C ASP A 264 7.98 -22.26 -4.19
N HIS A 265 6.90 -22.49 -3.42
CA HIS A 265 5.56 -22.60 -3.99
C HIS A 265 5.09 -21.29 -4.63
N TRP A 266 5.41 -20.16 -4.01
CA TRP A 266 5.14 -18.85 -4.56
C TRP A 266 5.95 -18.57 -5.84
N ALA A 267 7.24 -18.92 -5.86
CA ALA A 267 8.09 -18.77 -7.03
C ALA A 267 7.58 -19.61 -8.21
N LYS A 268 7.14 -20.84 -7.93
CA LYS A 268 6.53 -21.74 -8.93
C LYS A 268 5.26 -21.16 -9.56
N TYR A 269 4.38 -20.52 -8.78
CA TYR A 269 3.23 -19.81 -9.33
C TYR A 269 3.64 -18.76 -10.36
N PHE A 270 4.65 -17.95 -10.06
CA PHE A 270 5.14 -16.94 -10.99
C PHE A 270 5.83 -17.54 -12.21
N GLY A 271 6.45 -18.70 -12.10
CA GLY A 271 7.04 -19.42 -13.23
C GLY A 271 6.01 -20.09 -14.14
N GLU A 272 4.94 -20.66 -13.57
CA GLU A 272 3.97 -21.48 -14.31
C GLU A 272 2.74 -20.71 -14.81
N ILE A 273 2.30 -19.69 -14.09
CA ILE A 273 0.99 -19.03 -14.30
C ILE A 273 1.13 -17.56 -14.68
N ALA A 274 1.97 -16.81 -13.98
CA ALA A 274 2.12 -15.38 -14.25
C ALA A 274 2.80 -15.15 -15.61
N THR A 275 2.40 -14.06 -16.27
CA THR A 275 2.92 -13.71 -17.60
C THR A 275 4.44 -13.50 -17.64
N PHE A 276 5.01 -13.12 -16.49
CA PHE A 276 6.45 -12.85 -16.35
C PHE A 276 6.97 -13.54 -15.10
N PRO A 277 7.83 -14.56 -15.24
CA PRO A 277 8.47 -15.20 -14.09
C PRO A 277 9.33 -14.19 -13.33
N ILE A 278 9.20 -14.19 -12.01
CA ILE A 278 10.01 -13.35 -11.11
C ILE A 278 11.29 -14.09 -10.76
N VAL A 279 11.21 -15.41 -10.56
CA VAL A 279 12.33 -16.30 -10.29
C VAL A 279 12.49 -17.24 -11.49
N PRO A 280 13.65 -17.31 -12.14
CA PRO A 280 13.93 -18.26 -13.21
C PRO A 280 13.84 -19.72 -12.74
N ASP A 281 13.46 -20.63 -13.65
CA ASP A 281 13.24 -22.06 -13.34
C ASP A 281 14.51 -22.81 -12.91
N ASP A 282 15.70 -22.30 -13.24
CA ASP A 282 17.00 -22.88 -12.89
C ASP A 282 17.52 -22.44 -11.50
N ILE A 283 16.78 -21.56 -10.82
CA ILE A 283 17.13 -21.08 -9.47
C ILE A 283 16.62 -22.07 -8.43
N THR A 284 17.53 -22.52 -7.57
CA THR A 284 17.26 -23.50 -6.49
C THR A 284 16.98 -22.87 -5.13
N ASP A 285 17.36 -21.60 -4.93
CA ASP A 285 17.09 -20.80 -3.72
C ASP A 285 16.45 -19.47 -4.12
N ALA A 286 15.13 -19.45 -4.08
CA ALA A 286 14.37 -18.27 -4.43
C ALA A 286 14.59 -17.11 -3.45
N ALA A 287 14.80 -17.40 -2.16
CA ALA A 287 15.01 -16.37 -1.14
C ALA A 287 16.36 -15.63 -1.36
N GLU A 288 17.42 -16.39 -1.61
CA GLU A 288 18.73 -15.81 -1.91
C GLU A 288 18.70 -15.01 -3.21
N TYR A 289 18.14 -15.58 -4.28
CA TYR A 289 18.01 -14.91 -5.58
C TYR A 289 17.26 -13.59 -5.50
N LEU A 290 16.11 -13.55 -4.84
CA LEU A 290 15.30 -12.34 -4.69
C LEU A 290 16.01 -11.26 -3.85
N THR A 291 16.75 -11.68 -2.83
CA THR A 291 17.48 -10.77 -1.94
C THR A 291 18.74 -10.22 -2.61
N GLU A 292 19.56 -11.06 -3.26
CA GLU A 292 20.76 -10.63 -3.99
C GLU A 292 20.41 -9.76 -5.20
N GLY A 293 19.32 -10.11 -5.91
CA GLY A 293 18.76 -9.31 -7.00
C GLY A 293 18.07 -8.02 -6.55
N ARG A 294 18.04 -7.73 -5.24
CA ARG A 294 17.38 -6.57 -4.65
C ARG A 294 15.91 -6.42 -5.08
N MET A 295 15.24 -7.52 -5.36
CA MET A 295 13.81 -7.56 -5.65
C MET A 295 12.97 -7.67 -4.38
N ALA A 296 13.56 -8.24 -3.32
CA ALA A 296 12.95 -8.39 -2.01
C ALA A 296 13.91 -8.00 -0.90
N VAL A 297 13.36 -7.73 0.29
CA VAL A 297 14.10 -7.74 1.54
C VAL A 297 13.61 -8.87 2.43
N ILE A 298 14.51 -9.80 2.77
CA ILE A 298 14.32 -10.89 3.74
C ILE A 298 15.40 -10.69 4.80
N GLY A 299 14.99 -10.19 6.00
CA GLY A 299 16.00 -9.78 6.98
C GLY A 299 15.44 -9.25 8.29
N ALA A 300 16.27 -8.52 9.01
CA ALA A 300 15.92 -7.84 10.24
C ALA A 300 15.28 -6.46 9.95
N PRO A 301 14.71 -5.78 10.94
CA PRO A 301 14.15 -4.43 10.76
C PRO A 301 15.15 -3.42 10.17
N ASP A 302 16.43 -3.48 10.53
CA ASP A 302 17.45 -2.57 10.00
C ASP A 302 17.71 -2.83 8.51
N ASP A 303 17.69 -4.10 8.05
CA ASP A 303 17.78 -4.45 6.63
C ASP A 303 16.61 -3.85 5.83
N ALA A 304 15.40 -3.91 6.41
CA ALA A 304 14.20 -3.32 5.81
C ALA A 304 14.29 -1.79 5.73
N ILE A 305 14.82 -1.13 6.76
CA ILE A 305 15.00 0.33 6.75
C ILE A 305 15.99 0.73 5.66
N GLU A 306 17.16 0.10 5.56
CA GLU A 306 18.17 0.38 4.53
C GLU A 306 17.62 0.17 3.11
N TYR A 307 16.87 -0.93 2.90
CA TYR A 307 16.22 -1.22 1.63
C TYR A 307 15.22 -0.14 1.24
N LEU A 308 14.39 0.31 2.18
CA LEU A 308 13.36 1.32 1.93
C LEU A 308 13.95 2.73 1.75
N GLU A 309 15.02 3.08 2.45
CA GLU A 309 15.77 4.32 2.20
C GLU A 309 16.34 4.35 0.78
N THR A 310 16.92 3.23 0.34
CA THR A 310 17.42 3.08 -1.04
C THR A 310 16.30 3.23 -2.06
N LEU A 311 15.14 2.60 -1.82
CA LEU A 311 13.98 2.71 -2.70
C LEU A 311 13.45 4.15 -2.76
N TRP A 312 13.32 4.81 -1.60
CA TRP A 312 12.85 6.18 -1.49
C TRP A 312 13.75 7.16 -2.25
N ASP A 313 15.04 7.09 -1.99
CA ASP A 313 16.01 8.00 -2.60
C ASP A 313 16.12 7.75 -4.12
N GLY A 314 16.17 6.49 -4.55
CA GLY A 314 16.28 6.10 -5.95
C GLY A 314 15.03 6.42 -6.78
N ALA A 315 13.84 6.35 -6.19
CA ALA A 315 12.59 6.75 -6.82
C ALA A 315 12.37 8.28 -6.80
N GLY A 316 13.13 9.02 -5.98
CA GLY A 316 12.91 10.45 -5.74
C GLY A 316 11.71 10.75 -4.85
N GLY A 317 11.36 9.84 -3.95
CA GLY A 317 10.23 9.91 -3.02
C GLY A 317 8.91 9.41 -3.61
N PHE A 318 8.07 8.82 -2.74
CA PHE A 318 6.72 8.33 -3.06
C PHE A 318 5.84 8.33 -1.80
N GLY A 319 4.52 8.16 -1.94
CA GLY A 319 3.59 8.38 -0.84
C GLY A 319 3.30 7.19 0.04
N CYS A 320 3.31 5.97 -0.51
CA CYS A 320 3.01 4.76 0.25
C CYS A 320 3.84 3.57 -0.21
N LEU A 321 4.48 2.92 0.74
CA LEU A 321 5.04 1.61 0.52
C LEU A 321 3.95 0.56 0.70
N MET A 322 3.82 -0.34 -0.25
CA MET A 322 2.96 -1.50 -0.13
C MET A 322 3.76 -2.79 -0.13
N GLN A 323 3.52 -3.64 0.86
CA GLN A 323 4.09 -4.98 0.87
C GLN A 323 3.19 -5.90 0.07
N LEU A 324 3.76 -6.64 -0.89
CA LEU A 324 3.00 -7.73 -1.51
C LEU A 324 2.66 -8.77 -0.45
N ALA A 325 1.37 -9.01 -0.22
CA ALA A 325 0.94 -10.10 0.64
C ALA A 325 1.28 -11.44 -0.03
N HIS A 326 2.00 -12.28 0.70
CA HIS A 326 2.48 -13.57 0.23
C HIS A 326 2.43 -14.60 1.36
N ASN A 327 2.49 -15.87 1.00
CA ASN A 327 2.55 -16.99 1.95
C ASN A 327 3.95 -17.59 2.00
N TRP A 328 4.99 -16.76 2.18
CA TRP A 328 6.38 -17.25 2.29
C TRP A 328 6.64 -17.91 3.64
N ALA A 329 6.02 -17.41 4.69
CA ALA A 329 6.09 -17.97 6.03
C ALA A 329 4.73 -18.51 6.46
N ASP A 330 4.69 -19.32 7.52
CA ASP A 330 3.44 -19.71 8.13
C ASP A 330 2.64 -18.52 8.68
N TRP A 331 1.40 -18.77 9.10
CA TRP A 331 0.50 -17.71 9.49
C TRP A 331 0.97 -16.89 10.70
N GLU A 332 1.58 -17.53 11.70
CA GLU A 332 2.06 -16.82 12.90
C GLU A 332 3.30 -15.96 12.58
N GLU A 333 4.26 -16.49 11.84
CA GLU A 333 5.45 -15.77 11.41
C GLU A 333 5.11 -14.66 10.39
N THR A 334 4.09 -14.87 9.56
CA THR A 334 3.56 -13.83 8.66
C THR A 334 3.01 -12.64 9.45
N LYS A 335 2.15 -12.88 10.45
CA LYS A 335 1.62 -11.82 11.32
C LYS A 335 2.73 -11.13 12.11
N HIS A 336 3.69 -11.92 12.61
CA HIS A 336 4.81 -11.40 13.37
C HIS A 336 5.70 -10.47 12.54
N SER A 337 5.92 -10.81 11.27
CA SER A 337 6.63 -9.92 10.33
C SER A 337 5.94 -8.57 10.18
N TYR A 338 4.63 -8.52 9.99
CA TYR A 338 3.87 -7.26 9.94
C TYR A 338 3.94 -6.49 11.27
N ASP A 339 3.91 -7.18 12.41
CA ASP A 339 4.04 -6.56 13.74
C ASP A 339 5.42 -5.92 13.93
N LEU A 340 6.51 -6.60 13.57
CA LEU A 340 7.87 -6.05 13.63
C LEU A 340 8.03 -4.81 12.75
N ILE A 341 7.50 -4.85 11.53
CA ILE A 341 7.52 -3.72 10.61
C ILE A 341 6.76 -2.54 11.21
N ALA A 342 5.55 -2.77 11.75
CA ALA A 342 4.74 -1.72 12.39
C ALA A 342 5.44 -1.09 13.61
N ARG A 343 6.18 -1.89 14.39
CA ARG A 343 6.84 -1.41 15.61
C ARG A 343 8.18 -0.76 15.37
N GLN A 344 8.94 -1.23 14.39
CA GLN A 344 10.36 -0.87 14.26
C GLN A 344 10.69 -0.14 12.96
N VAL A 345 10.02 -0.46 11.85
CA VAL A 345 10.27 0.15 10.53
C VAL A 345 9.40 1.39 10.31
N ILE A 346 8.07 1.27 10.43
CA ILE A 346 7.13 2.37 10.19
C ILE A 346 7.48 3.64 11.01
N PRO A 347 7.80 3.55 12.32
CA PRO A 347 8.12 4.74 13.11
C PRO A 347 9.38 5.48 12.65
N HIS A 348 10.31 4.80 11.96
CA HIS A 348 11.49 5.42 11.38
C HIS A 348 11.11 6.41 10.26
N PHE A 349 10.22 5.99 9.35
CA PHE A 349 9.77 6.79 8.20
C PHE A 349 8.70 7.84 8.55
N GLN A 350 7.98 7.64 9.64
CA GLN A 350 6.93 8.57 10.09
C GLN A 350 7.38 9.53 11.20
N GLY A 351 8.58 9.36 11.74
CA GLY A 351 9.09 10.18 12.83
C GLY A 351 8.30 10.07 14.14
N SER A 352 7.49 9.02 14.31
CA SER A 352 6.53 8.87 15.41
C SER A 352 7.19 8.89 16.81
N ASN A 353 8.47 8.50 16.88
CA ASN A 353 9.23 8.41 18.14
C ASN A 353 10.15 9.61 18.41
N ASP A 354 10.29 10.56 17.51
CA ASP A 354 11.31 11.60 17.62
C ASP A 354 11.09 12.54 18.79
N LEU A 355 9.86 13.00 18.99
CA LEU A 355 9.53 13.83 20.15
C LEU A 355 9.61 13.05 21.47
N ARG A 356 9.31 11.75 21.46
CA ARG A 356 9.50 10.89 22.64
C ARG A 356 10.97 10.76 23.01
N ARG A 357 11.85 10.54 22.02
CA ARG A 357 13.30 10.47 22.19
C ARG A 357 13.86 11.81 22.70
N TYR A 358 13.41 12.92 22.11
CA TYR A 358 13.76 14.25 22.58
C TYR A 358 13.33 14.47 24.04
N SER A 359 12.08 14.17 24.38
CA SER A 359 11.55 14.34 25.74
C SER A 359 12.32 13.50 26.77
N TYR A 360 12.64 12.25 26.40
CA TYR A 360 13.46 11.38 27.24
C TYR A 360 14.86 11.97 27.48
N SER A 361 15.57 12.37 26.44
CA SER A 361 16.92 12.95 26.53
C SER A 361 16.92 14.23 27.35
N TYR A 362 15.97 15.13 27.08
CA TYR A 362 15.80 16.37 27.85
C TYR A 362 15.57 16.09 29.32
N SER A 363 14.68 15.17 29.67
CA SER A 363 14.39 14.82 31.06
C SER A 363 15.59 14.19 31.75
N ARG A 364 16.34 13.33 31.08
CA ARG A 364 17.55 12.68 31.57
C ARG A 364 18.67 13.71 31.86
N GLU A 365 18.90 14.61 30.91
CA GLU A 365 19.94 15.66 31.03
C GLU A 365 19.62 16.68 32.14
N ASN A 366 18.37 17.03 32.30
CA ASN A 366 17.92 17.99 33.30
C ASN A 366 17.50 17.37 34.64
N ARG A 367 17.65 16.05 34.80
CA ARG A 367 17.25 15.33 36.02
C ARG A 367 17.77 15.95 37.33
N PRO A 368 19.06 16.38 37.45
CA PRO A 368 19.55 16.99 38.68
C PRO A 368 18.78 18.27 39.04
N MET A 369 18.50 19.12 38.07
CA MET A 369 17.71 20.34 38.27
C MET A 369 16.28 20.01 38.69
N PHE A 370 15.62 19.02 38.09
CA PHE A 370 14.26 18.62 38.44
C PHE A 370 14.17 18.07 39.86
N ILE A 371 15.13 17.21 40.27
CA ILE A 371 15.20 16.67 41.62
C ILE A 371 15.41 17.80 42.61
N GLY A 372 16.37 18.70 42.41
CA GLY A 372 16.62 19.83 43.32
C GLY A 372 15.41 20.76 43.50
N LYS A 373 14.63 20.99 42.43
CA LYS A 373 13.37 21.72 42.52
C LYS A 373 12.30 20.96 43.31
N ALA A 374 12.19 19.64 43.12
CA ALA A 374 11.24 18.83 43.87
C ALA A 374 11.57 18.74 45.35
N GLU A 375 12.86 18.55 45.70
CA GLU A 375 13.35 18.54 47.08
C GLU A 375 13.06 19.87 47.77
N LYS A 376 13.36 21.00 47.10
CA LYS A 376 13.06 22.32 47.62
C LYS A 376 11.56 22.53 47.89
N ALA A 377 10.70 22.08 46.97
CA ALA A 377 9.25 22.16 47.13
C ALA A 377 8.76 21.35 48.33
N VAL A 378 9.27 20.12 48.52
CA VAL A 378 8.95 19.28 49.67
C VAL A 378 9.41 19.95 50.99
N MET A 379 10.66 20.45 51.05
CA MET A 379 11.16 21.12 52.24
C MET A 379 10.34 22.36 52.60
N ASN A 380 9.96 23.17 51.62
CA ASN A 380 9.09 24.32 51.85
C ASN A 380 7.73 23.95 52.48
N GLU A 381 7.13 22.85 52.06
CA GLU A 381 5.86 22.36 52.65
C GLU A 381 6.04 21.79 54.05
N ILE A 382 7.16 21.12 54.34
CA ILE A 382 7.51 20.65 55.68
C ILE A 382 7.66 21.87 56.61
N GLU A 383 8.44 22.90 56.23
CA GLU A 383 8.64 24.11 56.99
C GLU A 383 7.33 24.85 57.30
N LYS A 384 6.43 24.97 56.29
CA LYS A 384 5.10 25.59 56.49
C LYS A 384 4.25 24.79 57.50
N HIS A 385 4.30 23.44 57.40
CA HIS A 385 3.55 22.58 58.33
C HIS A 385 4.05 22.70 59.76
N GLU A 386 5.36 22.76 59.95
CA GLU A 386 5.98 22.95 61.28
C GLU A 386 5.69 24.35 61.87
N ALA A 387 5.75 25.39 61.02
CA ALA A 387 5.39 26.76 61.45
C ALA A 387 3.91 26.84 61.88
N GLY A 388 3.00 26.21 61.11
CA GLY A 388 1.57 26.16 61.47
C GLY A 388 1.28 25.41 62.78
N LYS A 389 2.06 24.36 63.09
CA LYS A 389 1.94 23.65 64.36
C LYS A 389 2.41 24.49 65.56
N LYS A 390 3.45 25.35 65.39
CA LYS A 390 3.93 26.26 66.46
C LYS A 390 2.91 27.37 66.79
N VAL A 391 2.27 27.92 65.74
CA VAL A 391 1.22 28.93 65.89
C VAL A 391 -0.08 28.36 66.50
N ALA A 392 -0.39 27.07 66.31
CA ALA A 392 -1.55 26.45 66.95
C ALA A 392 -1.32 25.97 68.41
N ALA A 393 -0.08 26.01 68.90
CA ALA A 393 0.31 25.62 70.25
C ALA A 393 0.55 26.81 71.19
N GLU A 394 0.53 28.03 70.66
CA GLU A 394 0.46 29.30 71.40
C GLU A 394 -1.01 29.77 71.49
#